data_ac273d89fb72f89a1ddc31b2aa072bb5
#
_entry.id   ac273d89fb72f89a1ddc31b2aa072bb5
#
_cell.length_a   1.000
_cell.length_b   1.000
_cell.length_c   1.000
_cell.angle_alpha   90.00
_cell.angle_beta   90.00
_cell.angle_gamma   90.00
#
_symmetry.space_group_name_H-M   'P 1'
#
loop_
_entity.id
_entity.type
_entity.pdbx_description
1 polymer ?
#
loop_
_entity_poly.entity_id
_entity_poly.type
_entity_poly.pdbx_seq_one_letter_code
_entity_poly.pdbx_strand_id
1 'polypeptide(L)'
;MSEQCDVIILGTGAAGLTAALAATHEGASVRIFEKSELIGGTTAMSGGIIWIPNNHLQEGSGVEDSREKALSYLESLSLGQIDSDMAATFVDNGPKMLKWIEDVTPCSFHLIHNYPDYHPEHPGGLPGGGRSVDNSLFSLPELGKWASIIRGREKGSPVMLTETPLGGATTTPDRKVLGERIQKGQIGMGLALVSGLLRALLDLGIEPEVNTPAIKLLTDGDGVKGVQVEEDGEYIEIEALKGVIIATGGFEWNRELVTTFLRGPMNAPAGSPENTGDGLQMAMNVGAKLGNMRNAWWVPVVKVPGEMQYGHESVRLILLERTRPHSFMINQYGKRFTNEAGNYNAMGGVFHAFDPQKFEYPNNPCWLIFDHKHKLSYDVAGCPAGDNA
;
A
#
# COMPACT_ATOMS: atom_id res chain seq x y z
N MET A 1 32.96 20.31 2.85
CA MET A 1 31.71 21.12 2.87
C MET A 1 30.60 20.09 3.15
N SER A 2 29.74 20.36 4.11
CA SER A 2 28.57 19.48 4.34
C SER A 2 27.73 19.47 3.07
N GLU A 3 27.27 18.28 2.66
CA GLU A 3 26.31 18.16 1.57
C GLU A 3 24.99 18.75 2.02
N GLN A 4 24.30 19.49 1.13
CA GLN A 4 23.05 20.15 1.48
C GLN A 4 22.07 20.13 0.31
N CYS A 5 20.77 20.11 0.63
CA CYS A 5 19.67 20.33 -0.31
C CYS A 5 18.48 20.99 0.41
N ASP A 6 17.47 21.44 -0.34
CA ASP A 6 16.28 22.03 0.28
C ASP A 6 15.46 21.00 1.05
N VAL A 7 15.14 19.87 0.40
CA VAL A 7 14.28 18.84 0.97
C VAL A 7 14.92 17.46 0.83
N ILE A 8 14.98 16.75 1.94
CA ILE A 8 15.39 15.35 1.97
C ILE A 8 14.15 14.47 2.09
N ILE A 9 14.09 13.41 1.28
CA ILE A 9 13.00 12.46 1.28
C ILE A 9 13.54 11.07 1.58
N LEU A 10 12.92 10.38 2.55
CA LEU A 10 13.31 9.06 2.98
C LEU A 10 12.27 8.04 2.53
N GLY A 11 12.63 7.16 1.59
CA GLY A 11 11.80 6.11 1.01
C GLY A 11 11.28 6.42 -0.39
N THR A 12 11.18 5.37 -1.22
CA THR A 12 10.79 5.41 -2.64
C THR A 12 9.44 4.77 -2.94
N GLY A 13 8.59 4.62 -1.94
CA GLY A 13 7.17 4.28 -2.15
C GLY A 13 6.41 5.44 -2.81
N ALA A 14 5.12 5.27 -3.12
CA ALA A 14 4.31 6.33 -3.77
C ALA A 14 4.37 7.65 -3.01
N ALA A 15 4.33 7.62 -1.67
CA ALA A 15 4.40 8.83 -0.85
C ALA A 15 5.71 9.60 -1.06
N GLY A 16 6.87 8.91 -1.02
CA GLY A 16 8.17 9.53 -1.21
C GLY A 16 8.36 10.06 -2.63
N LEU A 17 8.04 9.26 -3.64
CA LEU A 17 8.14 9.68 -5.05
C LEU A 17 7.24 10.89 -5.35
N THR A 18 6.00 10.89 -4.85
CA THR A 18 5.08 12.02 -5.02
C THR A 18 5.58 13.27 -4.30
N ALA A 19 6.10 13.12 -3.08
CA ALA A 19 6.69 14.23 -2.33
C ALA A 19 7.91 14.83 -3.04
N ALA A 20 8.76 13.99 -3.64
CA ALA A 20 9.90 14.42 -4.42
C ALA A 20 9.46 15.21 -5.66
N LEU A 21 8.48 14.71 -6.40
CA LEU A 21 7.90 15.42 -7.53
C LEU A 21 7.34 16.77 -7.12
N ALA A 22 6.54 16.83 -6.06
CA ALA A 22 5.94 18.07 -5.58
C ALA A 22 6.99 19.09 -5.16
N ALA A 23 7.98 18.70 -4.36
CA ALA A 23 9.05 19.59 -3.93
C ALA A 23 9.87 20.12 -5.11
N THR A 24 10.18 19.26 -6.09
CA THR A 24 10.93 19.65 -7.29
C THR A 24 10.14 20.63 -8.16
N HIS A 25 8.84 20.40 -8.34
CA HIS A 25 7.96 21.32 -9.09
C HIS A 25 7.82 22.69 -8.43
N GLU A 26 7.94 22.76 -7.10
CA GLU A 26 8.00 24.03 -6.34
C GLU A 26 9.42 24.66 -6.33
N GLY A 27 10.33 24.13 -7.13
CA GLY A 27 11.69 24.68 -7.30
C GLY A 27 12.68 24.34 -6.21
N ALA A 28 12.35 23.37 -5.33
CA ALA A 28 13.28 22.91 -4.31
C ALA A 28 14.32 21.94 -4.89
N SER A 29 15.56 22.03 -4.41
CA SER A 29 16.54 20.97 -4.60
C SER A 29 16.20 19.77 -3.71
N VAL A 30 16.14 18.56 -4.29
CA VAL A 30 15.66 17.37 -3.62
C VAL A 30 16.69 16.25 -3.68
N ARG A 31 16.89 15.55 -2.56
CA ARG A 31 17.55 14.24 -2.52
C ARG A 31 16.56 13.21 -1.95
N ILE A 32 16.53 12.02 -2.56
CA ILE A 32 15.66 10.92 -2.14
C ILE A 32 16.48 9.67 -1.86
N PHE A 33 16.34 9.13 -0.66
CA PHE A 33 17.12 7.99 -0.17
C PHE A 33 16.25 6.76 0.00
N GLU A 34 16.75 5.63 -0.48
CA GLU A 34 16.14 4.30 -0.29
C GLU A 34 17.16 3.37 0.35
N LYS A 35 16.79 2.74 1.46
CA LYS A 35 17.69 1.82 2.16
C LYS A 35 17.93 0.51 1.43
N SER A 36 16.97 0.09 0.61
CA SER A 36 17.03 -1.13 -0.19
C SER A 36 17.75 -0.91 -1.51
N GLU A 37 18.25 -1.98 -2.10
CA GLU A 37 18.64 -2.02 -3.52
C GLU A 37 17.44 -1.89 -4.46
N LEU A 38 16.20 -2.08 -3.97
CA LEU A 38 14.97 -2.10 -4.75
C LEU A 38 14.08 -0.91 -4.43
N ILE A 39 13.59 -0.24 -5.47
CA ILE A 39 12.68 0.92 -5.41
C ILE A 39 11.22 0.48 -5.32
N GLY A 40 10.40 1.26 -4.62
CA GLY A 40 8.94 1.18 -4.66
C GLY A 40 8.26 0.62 -3.41
N GLY A 41 9.02 0.03 -2.49
CA GLY A 41 8.50 -0.47 -1.22
C GLY A 41 7.24 -1.33 -1.37
N THR A 42 6.32 -1.24 -0.42
CA THR A 42 5.02 -1.97 -0.46
C THR A 42 4.10 -1.48 -1.58
N THR A 43 4.22 -0.23 -2.02
CA THR A 43 3.41 0.29 -3.14
C THR A 43 3.60 -0.56 -4.39
N ALA A 44 4.83 -0.87 -4.77
CA ALA A 44 5.11 -1.69 -5.95
C ALA A 44 4.55 -3.12 -5.87
N MET A 45 4.35 -3.64 -4.66
CA MET A 45 3.80 -4.98 -4.41
C MET A 45 2.27 -4.99 -4.30
N SER A 46 1.63 -3.82 -4.27
CA SER A 46 0.19 -3.65 -4.02
C SER A 46 -0.64 -3.68 -5.30
N GLY A 47 -1.97 -3.69 -5.13
CA GLY A 47 -2.92 -3.46 -6.24
C GLY A 47 -2.86 -2.06 -6.83
N GLY A 48 -2.15 -1.11 -6.22
CA GLY A 48 -2.00 0.26 -6.72
C GLY A 48 -3.24 1.13 -6.63
N ILE A 49 -4.29 0.68 -5.94
CA ILE A 49 -5.53 1.44 -5.79
C ILE A 49 -5.27 2.68 -4.92
N ILE A 50 -5.78 3.81 -5.37
CA ILE A 50 -5.82 5.06 -4.62
C ILE A 50 -7.28 5.39 -4.30
N TRP A 51 -7.59 5.65 -3.02
CA TRP A 51 -8.92 6.05 -2.59
C TRP A 51 -8.98 7.57 -2.45
N ILE A 52 -9.67 8.23 -3.37
CA ILE A 52 -9.81 9.70 -3.41
C ILE A 52 -11.31 10.04 -3.57
N PRO A 53 -11.94 10.56 -2.51
CA PRO A 53 -13.32 11.01 -2.62
C PRO A 53 -13.44 12.26 -3.48
N ASN A 54 -14.60 12.46 -4.07
CA ASN A 54 -14.93 13.64 -4.86
C ASN A 54 -13.90 13.96 -5.97
N ASN A 55 -13.31 12.91 -6.58
CA ASN A 55 -12.29 13.05 -7.61
C ASN A 55 -12.92 13.43 -8.98
N HIS A 56 -12.12 14.03 -9.85
CA HIS A 56 -12.55 14.54 -11.15
C HIS A 56 -13.06 13.43 -12.11
N LEU A 57 -12.65 12.17 -11.92
CA LEU A 57 -13.10 11.04 -12.74
C LEU A 57 -14.56 10.65 -12.47
N GLN A 58 -15.16 11.18 -11.41
CA GLN A 58 -16.58 10.98 -11.11
C GLN A 58 -17.48 11.81 -12.03
N GLU A 59 -16.97 12.88 -12.64
CA GLU A 59 -17.74 13.73 -13.55
C GLU A 59 -18.23 12.90 -14.75
N GLY A 60 -19.55 12.93 -14.98
CA GLY A 60 -20.19 12.15 -16.05
C GLY A 60 -20.29 10.64 -15.83
N SER A 61 -19.75 10.10 -14.72
CA SER A 61 -19.76 8.66 -14.41
C SER A 61 -21.06 8.16 -13.78
N GLY A 62 -21.94 9.07 -13.34
CA GLY A 62 -23.13 8.75 -12.56
C GLY A 62 -22.86 8.53 -11.05
N VAL A 63 -21.65 8.73 -10.59
CA VAL A 63 -21.32 8.71 -9.15
C VAL A 63 -21.67 10.05 -8.52
N GLU A 64 -22.46 10.00 -7.46
CA GLU A 64 -22.82 11.19 -6.66
C GLU A 64 -22.03 11.18 -5.35
N ASP A 65 -20.91 11.86 -5.32
CA ASP A 65 -20.11 12.08 -4.11
C ASP A 65 -20.07 13.57 -3.74
N SER A 66 -19.64 13.86 -2.51
CA SER A 66 -19.39 15.23 -2.05
C SER A 66 -18.38 15.25 -0.90
N ARG A 67 -17.85 16.44 -0.65
CA ARG A 67 -16.97 16.72 0.49
C ARG A 67 -17.61 16.27 1.82
N GLU A 68 -18.89 16.61 2.00
CA GLU A 68 -19.64 16.31 3.23
C GLU A 68 -19.84 14.81 3.41
N LYS A 69 -20.19 14.09 2.32
CA LYS A 69 -20.29 12.62 2.35
C LYS A 69 -18.95 12.00 2.72
N ALA A 70 -17.85 12.45 2.12
CA ALA A 70 -16.51 11.92 2.40
C ALA A 70 -16.10 12.14 3.85
N LEU A 71 -16.27 13.35 4.38
CA LEU A 71 -15.94 13.65 5.78
C LEU A 71 -16.82 12.86 6.75
N SER A 72 -18.13 12.78 6.50
CA SER A 72 -19.05 11.98 7.32
C SER A 72 -18.63 10.50 7.35
N TYR A 73 -18.18 9.96 6.22
CA TYR A 73 -17.69 8.60 6.13
C TYR A 73 -16.42 8.38 6.97
N LEU A 74 -15.41 9.24 6.79
CA LEU A 74 -14.16 9.15 7.55
C LEU A 74 -14.39 9.29 9.06
N GLU A 75 -15.22 10.24 9.46
CA GLU A 75 -15.57 10.46 10.87
C GLU A 75 -16.28 9.24 11.46
N SER A 76 -17.26 8.68 10.74
CA SER A 76 -18.04 7.52 11.22
C SER A 76 -17.20 6.26 11.46
N LEU A 77 -16.09 6.11 10.73
CA LEU A 77 -15.17 4.98 10.87
C LEU A 77 -14.05 5.20 11.89
N SER A 78 -13.83 6.43 12.29
CA SER A 78 -12.66 6.81 13.09
C SER A 78 -12.77 6.42 14.57
N LEU A 79 -13.96 6.10 15.04
CA LEU A 79 -14.25 5.89 16.48
C LEU A 79 -13.76 7.06 17.35
N GLY A 80 -13.82 8.29 16.83
CA GLY A 80 -13.35 9.50 17.50
C GLY A 80 -11.83 9.71 17.49
N GLN A 81 -11.09 8.94 16.71
CA GLN A 81 -9.63 9.02 16.63
C GLN A 81 -9.12 9.87 15.47
N ILE A 82 -10.00 10.34 14.59
CA ILE A 82 -9.59 11.15 13.44
C ILE A 82 -9.26 12.58 13.89
N ASP A 83 -8.21 13.14 13.32
CA ASP A 83 -7.97 14.57 13.34
C ASP A 83 -8.79 15.20 12.21
N SER A 84 -9.77 16.04 12.57
CA SER A 84 -10.72 16.61 11.61
C SER A 84 -10.06 17.54 10.61
N ASP A 85 -9.00 18.25 10.97
CA ASP A 85 -8.27 19.15 10.07
C ASP A 85 -7.45 18.34 9.06
N MET A 86 -6.85 17.25 9.48
CA MET A 86 -6.16 16.32 8.59
C MET A 86 -7.13 15.62 7.63
N ALA A 87 -8.29 15.20 8.10
CA ALA A 87 -9.33 14.62 7.26
C ALA A 87 -9.82 15.62 6.21
N ALA A 88 -10.10 16.86 6.61
CA ALA A 88 -10.49 17.93 5.70
C ALA A 88 -9.39 18.21 4.67
N THR A 89 -8.13 18.31 5.11
CA THR A 89 -6.97 18.51 4.25
C THR A 89 -6.88 17.40 3.18
N PHE A 90 -7.06 16.15 3.58
CA PHE A 90 -7.04 15.00 2.65
C PHE A 90 -8.18 15.09 1.63
N VAL A 91 -9.42 15.32 2.07
CA VAL A 91 -10.60 15.38 1.21
C VAL A 91 -10.53 16.58 0.24
N ASP A 92 -10.01 17.72 0.70
CA ASP A 92 -9.95 18.96 -0.11
C ASP A 92 -8.79 18.95 -1.11
N ASN A 93 -7.70 18.26 -0.83
CA ASN A 93 -6.52 18.25 -1.67
C ASN A 93 -6.29 16.93 -2.44
N GLY A 94 -6.89 15.82 -2.01
CA GLY A 94 -6.78 14.55 -2.71
C GLY A 94 -7.17 14.62 -4.19
N PRO A 95 -8.35 15.20 -4.56
CA PRO A 95 -8.73 15.38 -5.96
C PRO A 95 -7.77 16.24 -6.78
N LYS A 96 -7.24 17.31 -6.18
CA LYS A 96 -6.25 18.19 -6.80
C LYS A 96 -4.94 17.45 -7.04
N MET A 97 -4.48 16.71 -6.06
CA MET A 97 -3.27 15.89 -6.14
C MET A 97 -3.40 14.83 -7.24
N LEU A 98 -4.54 14.12 -7.30
CA LEU A 98 -4.76 13.09 -8.32
C LEU A 98 -4.68 13.68 -9.72
N LYS A 99 -5.36 14.83 -9.96
CA LYS A 99 -5.32 15.53 -11.24
C LYS A 99 -3.92 16.04 -11.57
N TRP A 100 -3.21 16.61 -10.57
CA TRP A 100 -1.84 17.09 -10.74
C TRP A 100 -0.87 15.97 -11.12
N ILE A 101 -0.98 14.79 -10.50
CA ILE A 101 -0.17 13.62 -10.86
C ILE A 101 -0.36 13.24 -12.33
N GLU A 102 -1.60 13.24 -12.85
CA GLU A 102 -1.85 12.98 -14.28
C GLU A 102 -1.23 14.06 -15.19
N ASP A 103 -1.21 15.31 -14.74
CA ASP A 103 -0.66 16.41 -15.53
C ASP A 103 0.87 16.42 -15.61
N VAL A 104 1.57 15.89 -14.57
CA VAL A 104 3.04 15.99 -14.46
C VAL A 104 3.76 14.64 -14.58
N THR A 105 3.03 13.54 -14.73
CA THR A 105 3.62 12.20 -14.83
C THR A 105 2.95 11.40 -15.97
N PRO A 106 3.52 10.29 -16.43
CA PRO A 106 2.84 9.39 -17.34
C PRO A 106 1.75 8.53 -16.68
N CYS A 107 1.44 8.72 -15.39
CA CYS A 107 0.32 8.05 -14.75
C CYS A 107 -1.00 8.56 -15.30
N SER A 108 -1.96 7.66 -15.50
CA SER A 108 -3.33 7.98 -15.87
C SER A 108 -4.26 7.07 -15.09
N PHE A 109 -5.32 7.62 -14.53
CA PHE A 109 -6.18 6.89 -13.62
C PHE A 109 -7.56 6.60 -14.21
N HIS A 110 -8.15 5.50 -13.77
CA HIS A 110 -9.47 5.02 -14.15
C HIS A 110 -10.32 4.79 -12.92
N LEU A 111 -11.56 5.22 -12.97
CA LEU A 111 -12.52 4.95 -11.89
C LEU A 111 -12.81 3.46 -11.82
N ILE A 112 -12.74 2.88 -10.62
CA ILE A 112 -13.12 1.50 -10.41
C ILE A 112 -14.62 1.45 -10.12
N HIS A 113 -15.40 1.10 -11.14
CA HIS A 113 -16.85 0.96 -11.02
C HIS A 113 -17.22 -0.27 -10.17
N ASN A 114 -18.31 -0.14 -9.41
CA ASN A 114 -18.83 -1.22 -8.54
C ASN A 114 -17.80 -1.75 -7.52
N TYR A 115 -16.88 -0.89 -7.10
CA TYR A 115 -15.92 -1.18 -6.05
C TYR A 115 -16.33 -0.39 -4.79
N PRO A 116 -17.16 -0.96 -3.91
CA PRO A 116 -17.72 -0.26 -2.76
C PRO A 116 -16.65 0.26 -1.82
N ASP A 117 -16.97 1.30 -1.06
CA ASP A 117 -16.21 1.63 0.13
C ASP A 117 -16.16 0.41 1.08
N TYR A 118 -15.16 0.30 1.94
CA TYR A 118 -15.00 -0.87 2.83
C TYR A 118 -16.18 -1.07 3.79
N HIS A 119 -16.83 0.02 4.18
CA HIS A 119 -18.02 0.04 5.00
C HIS A 119 -19.10 0.91 4.34
N PRO A 120 -19.67 0.45 3.22
CA PRO A 120 -20.61 1.26 2.45
C PRO A 120 -21.92 1.54 3.20
N GLU A 121 -22.21 0.79 4.26
CA GLU A 121 -23.34 0.95 5.16
C GLU A 121 -23.20 2.13 6.13
N HIS A 122 -21.99 2.69 6.29
CA HIS A 122 -21.74 3.83 7.15
C HIS A 122 -22.20 5.16 6.53
N PRO A 123 -22.51 6.19 7.38
CA PRO A 123 -22.87 7.52 6.88
C PRO A 123 -21.87 8.03 5.86
N GLY A 124 -22.33 8.46 4.71
CA GLY A 124 -21.49 8.96 3.62
C GLY A 124 -20.74 7.89 2.82
N GLY A 125 -20.91 6.60 3.13
CA GLY A 125 -20.34 5.50 2.35
C GLY A 125 -20.97 5.36 0.97
N LEU A 126 -20.21 4.88 -0.02
CA LEU A 126 -20.66 4.67 -1.40
C LEU A 126 -20.74 3.18 -1.73
N PRO A 127 -21.94 2.57 -1.70
CA PRO A 127 -22.11 1.15 -2.03
C PRO A 127 -21.87 0.83 -3.52
N GLY A 128 -22.04 1.80 -4.40
CA GLY A 128 -21.75 1.68 -5.84
C GLY A 128 -20.28 1.93 -6.19
N GLY A 129 -19.45 2.30 -5.22
CA GLY A 129 -18.06 2.69 -5.46
C GLY A 129 -17.92 4.09 -6.06
N GLY A 130 -16.75 4.37 -6.64
CA GLY A 130 -16.47 5.64 -7.30
C GLY A 130 -15.42 6.51 -6.60
N ARG A 131 -14.89 6.08 -5.46
CA ARG A 131 -13.77 6.76 -4.77
C ARG A 131 -12.43 6.10 -5.03
N SER A 132 -12.44 4.85 -5.40
CA SER A 132 -11.23 4.11 -5.74
C SER A 132 -10.89 4.27 -7.21
N VAL A 133 -9.62 4.54 -7.49
CA VAL A 133 -9.08 4.67 -8.85
C VAL A 133 -7.90 3.71 -9.04
N ASP A 134 -7.75 3.24 -10.28
CA ASP A 134 -6.73 2.31 -10.73
C ASP A 134 -5.81 3.00 -11.72
N ASN A 135 -4.52 2.68 -11.71
CA ASN A 135 -3.54 3.24 -12.62
C ASN A 135 -3.48 2.46 -13.93
N SER A 136 -3.27 3.17 -15.05
CA SER A 136 -3.01 2.57 -16.36
C SER A 136 -1.75 1.69 -16.35
N LEU A 137 -1.64 0.81 -17.36
CA LEU A 137 -0.43 0.04 -17.60
C LEU A 137 0.75 0.98 -17.90
N PHE A 138 1.92 0.58 -17.46
CA PHE A 138 3.19 1.26 -17.74
C PHE A 138 4.15 0.33 -18.49
N SER A 139 4.94 0.87 -19.43
CA SER A 139 5.96 0.13 -20.15
C SER A 139 7.29 0.14 -19.38
N LEU A 140 7.59 -0.95 -18.68
CA LEU A 140 8.78 -1.04 -17.82
C LEU A 140 10.10 -0.72 -18.53
N PRO A 141 10.32 -1.07 -19.83
CA PRO A 141 11.51 -0.68 -20.59
C PRO A 141 11.78 0.84 -20.65
N GLU A 142 10.76 1.68 -20.47
CA GLU A 142 10.92 3.14 -20.45
C GLU A 142 11.77 3.64 -19.28
N LEU A 143 11.94 2.84 -18.23
CA LEU A 143 12.83 3.15 -17.10
C LEU A 143 14.30 2.87 -17.38
N GLY A 144 14.67 2.24 -18.51
CA GLY A 144 16.07 1.91 -18.82
C GLY A 144 16.74 1.07 -17.72
N LYS A 145 17.89 1.54 -17.21
CA LYS A 145 18.64 0.85 -16.14
C LYS A 145 17.80 0.62 -14.87
N TRP A 146 16.86 1.51 -14.57
CA TRP A 146 16.02 1.49 -13.37
C TRP A 146 14.96 0.38 -13.38
N ALA A 147 14.61 -0.13 -14.56
CA ALA A 147 13.65 -1.23 -14.68
C ALA A 147 14.07 -2.48 -13.90
N SER A 148 15.38 -2.70 -13.73
CA SER A 148 15.92 -3.89 -13.06
C SER A 148 15.81 -3.87 -11.54
N ILE A 149 15.62 -2.70 -10.95
CA ILE A 149 15.60 -2.50 -9.50
C ILE A 149 14.24 -2.08 -8.96
N ILE A 150 13.15 -2.21 -9.75
CA ILE A 150 11.80 -2.03 -9.23
C ILE A 150 11.40 -3.30 -8.47
N ARG A 151 10.95 -3.14 -7.21
CA ARG A 151 10.52 -4.24 -6.35
C ARG A 151 9.33 -4.98 -6.95
N GLY A 152 9.35 -6.31 -6.90
CA GLY A 152 8.25 -7.15 -7.35
C GLY A 152 8.08 -7.26 -8.86
N ARG A 153 9.00 -6.73 -9.66
CA ARG A 153 8.94 -6.77 -11.12
C ARG A 153 8.84 -8.19 -11.69
N GLU A 154 9.44 -9.16 -11.02
CA GLU A 154 9.43 -10.58 -11.42
C GLU A 154 8.04 -11.23 -11.29
N LYS A 155 7.16 -10.63 -10.52
CA LYS A 155 5.75 -11.03 -10.35
C LYS A 155 4.78 -10.05 -11.01
N GLY A 156 5.29 -9.06 -11.74
CA GLY A 156 4.50 -8.06 -12.42
C GLY A 156 3.51 -8.68 -13.39
N SER A 157 2.25 -8.28 -13.27
CA SER A 157 1.18 -8.72 -14.17
C SER A 157 0.83 -7.61 -15.16
N PRO A 158 0.65 -7.92 -16.45
CA PRO A 158 0.28 -6.93 -17.47
C PRO A 158 -1.22 -6.63 -17.49
N VAL A 159 -1.81 -6.49 -16.29
CA VAL A 159 -3.23 -6.18 -16.12
C VAL A 159 -3.43 -5.02 -15.14
N MET A 160 -4.44 -4.22 -15.40
CA MET A 160 -4.96 -3.27 -14.41
C MET A 160 -5.82 -4.02 -13.40
N LEU A 161 -5.99 -3.47 -12.20
CA LEU A 161 -6.89 -4.09 -11.24
C LEU A 161 -8.34 -4.12 -11.73
N THR A 162 -8.79 -3.08 -12.42
CA THR A 162 -10.10 -2.99 -13.08
C THR A 162 -10.36 -4.11 -14.08
N GLU A 163 -9.32 -4.80 -14.55
CA GLU A 163 -9.42 -5.95 -15.45
C GLU A 163 -9.41 -7.30 -14.71
N THR A 164 -9.49 -7.28 -13.39
CA THR A 164 -9.49 -8.48 -12.55
C THR A 164 -10.81 -8.62 -11.78
N PRO A 165 -11.17 -9.83 -11.33
CA PRO A 165 -12.35 -10.01 -10.49
C PRO A 165 -12.31 -9.20 -9.18
N LEU A 166 -11.14 -8.87 -8.66
CA LEU A 166 -10.98 -8.01 -7.47
C LEU A 166 -11.40 -6.56 -7.79
N GLY A 167 -11.11 -6.08 -8.98
CA GLY A 167 -11.54 -4.76 -9.45
C GLY A 167 -12.91 -4.74 -10.11
N GLY A 168 -13.70 -5.81 -9.98
CA GLY A 168 -15.08 -5.89 -10.47
C GLY A 168 -15.24 -6.40 -11.90
N ALA A 169 -14.15 -6.80 -12.58
CA ALA A 169 -14.28 -7.38 -13.92
C ALA A 169 -14.97 -8.75 -13.89
N THR A 170 -15.82 -8.98 -14.88
CA THR A 170 -16.45 -10.31 -15.10
C THR A 170 -15.57 -11.24 -15.93
N THR A 171 -14.66 -10.69 -16.70
CA THR A 171 -13.71 -11.41 -17.56
C THR A 171 -12.34 -10.75 -17.47
N THR A 172 -11.28 -11.54 -17.51
CA THR A 172 -9.90 -11.05 -17.64
C THR A 172 -9.55 -10.85 -19.12
N PRO A 173 -8.53 -10.03 -19.47
CA PRO A 173 -8.04 -9.90 -20.83
C PRO A 173 -7.68 -11.27 -21.44
N ASP A 174 -7.96 -11.44 -22.72
CA ASP A 174 -7.64 -12.69 -23.42
C ASP A 174 -6.12 -12.93 -23.55
N ARG A 175 -5.75 -14.16 -23.85
CA ARG A 175 -4.34 -14.58 -23.94
C ARG A 175 -3.54 -13.81 -25.00
N LYS A 176 -4.20 -13.35 -26.08
CA LYS A 176 -3.54 -12.59 -27.15
C LYS A 176 -3.18 -11.20 -26.64
N VAL A 177 -4.13 -10.51 -26.00
CA VAL A 177 -3.91 -9.19 -25.38
C VAL A 177 -2.80 -9.27 -24.32
N LEU A 178 -2.85 -10.28 -23.45
CA LEU A 178 -1.80 -10.49 -22.44
C LEU A 178 -0.42 -10.75 -23.08
N GLY A 179 -0.38 -11.57 -24.14
CA GLY A 179 0.85 -11.83 -24.89
C GLY A 179 1.46 -10.57 -25.51
N GLU A 180 0.64 -9.71 -26.11
CA GLU A 180 1.06 -8.44 -26.69
C GLU A 180 1.61 -7.48 -25.62
N ARG A 181 0.94 -7.42 -24.43
CA ARG A 181 1.40 -6.61 -23.31
C ARG A 181 2.72 -7.10 -22.73
N ILE A 182 2.89 -8.42 -22.58
CA ILE A 182 4.16 -9.03 -22.14
C ILE A 182 5.28 -8.68 -23.11
N GLN A 183 5.06 -8.80 -24.43
CA GLN A 183 6.07 -8.45 -25.43
C GLN A 183 6.49 -6.97 -25.36
N LYS A 184 5.58 -6.08 -24.98
CA LYS A 184 5.84 -4.65 -24.77
C LYS A 184 6.44 -4.34 -23.38
N GLY A 185 6.61 -5.34 -22.51
CA GLY A 185 7.06 -5.15 -21.14
C GLY A 185 6.09 -4.35 -20.30
N GLN A 186 4.78 -4.40 -20.61
CA GLN A 186 3.78 -3.68 -19.85
C GLN A 186 3.50 -4.34 -18.51
N ILE A 187 3.31 -3.52 -17.51
CA ILE A 187 2.99 -3.90 -16.12
C ILE A 187 1.82 -3.06 -15.63
N GLY A 188 1.10 -3.56 -14.65
CA GLY A 188 -0.06 -2.89 -14.05
C GLY A 188 0.05 -2.70 -12.54
N MET A 189 -1.03 -2.26 -11.94
CA MET A 189 -1.19 -2.13 -10.49
C MET A 189 -0.15 -1.21 -9.84
N GLY A 190 0.23 -1.48 -8.58
CA GLY A 190 1.21 -0.67 -7.84
C GLY A 190 2.59 -0.59 -8.49
N LEU A 191 2.95 -1.62 -9.26
CA LEU A 191 4.19 -1.63 -10.01
C LEU A 191 4.19 -0.56 -11.12
N ALA A 192 3.07 -0.40 -11.84
CA ALA A 192 2.90 0.66 -12.85
C ALA A 192 2.88 2.05 -12.20
N LEU A 193 2.20 2.20 -11.06
CA LEU A 193 2.14 3.46 -10.33
C LEU A 193 3.55 3.94 -9.93
N VAL A 194 4.33 3.08 -9.27
CA VAL A 194 5.72 3.41 -8.88
C VAL A 194 6.56 3.74 -10.10
N SER A 195 6.42 2.96 -11.18
CA SER A 195 7.20 3.16 -12.40
C SER A 195 6.89 4.49 -13.09
N GLY A 196 5.62 4.89 -13.14
CA GLY A 196 5.20 6.18 -13.70
C GLY A 196 5.72 7.36 -12.87
N LEU A 197 5.60 7.28 -11.54
CA LEU A 197 6.13 8.31 -10.64
C LEU A 197 7.67 8.44 -10.74
N LEU A 198 8.36 7.29 -10.75
CA LEU A 198 9.82 7.29 -10.93
C LEU A 198 10.23 7.85 -12.28
N ARG A 199 9.53 7.50 -13.38
CA ARG A 199 9.82 8.04 -14.71
C ARG A 199 9.80 9.57 -14.71
N ALA A 200 8.76 10.15 -14.11
CA ALA A 200 8.65 11.61 -14.02
C ALA A 200 9.81 12.27 -13.24
N LEU A 201 10.26 11.64 -12.14
CA LEU A 201 11.44 12.14 -11.40
C LEU A 201 12.70 12.05 -12.23
N LEU A 202 12.92 10.95 -12.95
CA LEU A 202 14.07 10.77 -13.82
C LEU A 202 14.08 11.81 -14.97
N ASP A 203 12.90 12.17 -15.50
CA ASP A 203 12.78 13.21 -16.53
C ASP A 203 13.15 14.61 -15.99
N LEU A 204 12.99 14.84 -14.68
CA LEU A 204 13.45 16.04 -13.98
C LEU A 204 14.93 15.96 -13.54
N GLY A 205 15.63 14.88 -13.85
CA GLY A 205 17.02 14.67 -13.48
C GLY A 205 17.23 14.26 -12.02
N ILE A 206 16.18 13.84 -11.31
CA ILE A 206 16.24 13.36 -9.92
C ILE A 206 16.37 11.84 -9.94
N GLU A 207 17.49 11.31 -9.51
CA GLU A 207 17.75 9.88 -9.36
C GLU A 207 17.70 9.51 -7.86
N PRO A 208 16.90 8.48 -7.45
CA PRO A 208 16.94 7.98 -6.08
C PRO A 208 18.29 7.35 -5.73
N GLU A 209 18.77 7.61 -4.52
CA GLU A 209 19.97 7.00 -3.96
C GLU A 209 19.58 5.73 -3.22
N VAL A 210 19.84 4.58 -3.85
CA VAL A 210 19.53 3.25 -3.30
C VAL A 210 20.69 2.70 -2.47
N ASN A 211 20.44 1.67 -1.64
CA ASN A 211 21.39 1.15 -0.66
C ASN A 211 21.92 2.22 0.30
N THR A 212 21.13 3.24 0.55
CA THR A 212 21.54 4.40 1.37
C THR A 212 20.55 4.60 2.52
N PRO A 213 20.61 3.77 3.57
CA PRO A 213 19.74 3.89 4.72
C PRO A 213 19.96 5.18 5.49
N ALA A 214 18.88 5.86 5.84
CA ALA A 214 18.93 6.95 6.82
C ALA A 214 19.03 6.33 8.23
N ILE A 215 20.01 6.82 9.01
CA ILE A 215 20.36 6.28 10.33
C ILE A 215 19.76 7.11 11.47
N LYS A 216 19.80 8.42 11.34
CA LYS A 216 19.23 9.34 12.32
C LYS A 216 18.86 10.70 11.71
N LEU A 217 17.95 11.40 12.37
CA LEU A 217 17.67 12.80 12.09
C LEU A 217 18.69 13.67 12.85
N LEU A 218 19.21 14.68 12.17
CA LEU A 218 20.10 15.68 12.75
C LEU A 218 19.26 16.84 13.30
N THR A 219 19.58 17.30 14.51
CA THR A 219 18.88 18.41 15.17
C THR A 219 19.87 19.43 15.71
N ASP A 220 19.43 20.68 15.84
CA ASP A 220 20.23 21.79 16.42
C ASP A 220 19.59 22.42 17.65
N GLY A 221 18.55 21.81 18.19
CA GLY A 221 17.77 22.33 19.34
C GLY A 221 16.51 23.10 18.94
N ASP A 222 16.46 23.65 17.72
CA ASP A 222 15.29 24.35 17.17
C ASP A 222 14.43 23.44 16.28
N GLY A 223 14.98 22.29 15.84
CA GLY A 223 14.27 21.33 15.01
C GLY A 223 15.19 20.40 14.23
N VAL A 224 14.57 19.66 13.29
CA VAL A 224 15.30 18.78 12.38
C VAL A 224 15.99 19.62 11.31
N LYS A 225 17.30 19.41 11.13
CA LYS A 225 18.16 20.12 10.17
C LYS A 225 18.73 19.23 9.07
N GLY A 226 18.49 17.94 9.12
CA GLY A 226 19.02 17.03 8.13
C GLY A 226 18.94 15.58 8.58
N VAL A 227 19.70 14.75 7.90
CA VAL A 227 19.82 13.34 8.19
C VAL A 227 21.26 12.89 8.15
N GLN A 228 21.58 11.84 8.89
CA GLN A 228 22.76 11.03 8.66
C GLN A 228 22.35 9.79 7.89
N VAL A 229 23.00 9.54 6.77
CA VAL A 229 22.83 8.33 5.95
C VAL A 229 24.09 7.47 6.03
N GLU A 230 23.97 6.20 5.66
CA GLU A 230 25.10 5.30 5.46
C GLU A 230 25.23 5.02 3.95
N GLU A 231 26.38 5.30 3.38
CA GLU A 231 26.73 5.04 2.00
C GLU A 231 28.07 4.32 1.96
N ASP A 232 28.16 3.15 1.34
CA ASP A 232 29.36 2.32 1.23
C ASP A 232 30.10 2.06 2.58
N GLY A 233 29.36 2.04 3.69
CA GLY A 233 29.89 1.84 5.04
C GLY A 233 30.40 3.10 5.73
N GLU A 234 30.28 4.26 5.09
CA GLU A 234 30.62 5.56 5.65
C GLU A 234 29.34 6.32 6.08
N TYR A 235 29.43 7.07 7.18
CA TYR A 235 28.32 7.90 7.65
C TYR A 235 28.48 9.33 7.13
N ILE A 236 27.50 9.77 6.35
CA ILE A 236 27.44 11.10 5.72
C ILE A 236 26.32 11.90 6.36
N GLU A 237 26.62 13.12 6.79
CA GLU A 237 25.63 14.08 7.27
C GLU A 237 25.23 15.04 6.15
N ILE A 238 23.90 15.13 5.93
CA ILE A 238 23.30 15.92 4.84
C ILE A 238 22.34 16.92 5.47
N GLU A 239 22.54 18.20 5.17
CA GLU A 239 21.71 19.29 5.66
C GLU A 239 20.47 19.48 4.79
N ALA A 240 19.30 19.61 5.44
CA ALA A 240 18.02 19.91 4.80
C ALA A 240 17.63 21.37 5.12
N LEU A 241 17.72 22.26 4.15
CA LEU A 241 17.46 23.69 4.36
C LEU A 241 15.99 23.99 4.67
N LYS A 242 15.06 23.17 4.19
CA LYS A 242 13.62 23.33 4.39
C LYS A 242 12.99 22.21 5.23
N GLY A 243 13.53 21.00 5.15
CA GLY A 243 13.04 19.90 5.99
C GLY A 243 13.27 18.51 5.45
N VAL A 244 12.86 17.54 6.25
CA VAL A 244 12.96 16.09 5.96
C VAL A 244 11.56 15.50 5.90
N ILE A 245 11.24 14.79 4.82
CA ILE A 245 9.99 14.04 4.65
C ILE A 245 10.27 12.57 4.88
N ILE A 246 9.61 11.98 5.90
CA ILE A 246 9.73 10.57 6.23
C ILE A 246 8.60 9.81 5.53
N ALA A 247 8.94 8.99 4.53
CA ALA A 247 8.03 8.15 3.76
C ALA A 247 8.48 6.67 3.73
N THR A 248 9.06 6.21 4.84
CA THR A 248 9.75 4.92 4.98
C THR A 248 8.82 3.71 5.18
N GLY A 249 7.51 3.87 5.03
CA GLY A 249 6.54 2.80 5.20
C GLY A 249 6.26 2.45 6.66
N GLY A 250 5.85 1.21 6.89
CA GLY A 250 5.42 0.69 8.19
C GLY A 250 6.52 0.03 9.01
N PHE A 251 6.08 -0.77 10.01
CA PHE A 251 6.99 -1.48 10.92
C PHE A 251 6.62 -2.97 11.09
N GLU A 252 5.84 -3.52 10.19
CA GLU A 252 5.31 -4.89 10.30
C GLU A 252 6.38 -5.98 10.29
N TRP A 253 7.61 -5.67 9.85
CA TRP A 253 8.75 -6.57 9.91
C TRP A 253 9.63 -6.39 11.16
N ASN A 254 9.29 -5.43 12.03
CA ASN A 254 9.96 -5.24 13.32
C ASN A 254 9.12 -5.86 14.43
N ARG A 255 9.52 -7.05 14.89
CA ARG A 255 8.77 -7.80 15.90
C ARG A 255 8.58 -7.04 17.21
N GLU A 256 9.56 -6.24 17.62
CA GLU A 256 9.48 -5.46 18.85
C GLU A 256 8.40 -4.39 18.74
N LEU A 257 8.41 -3.60 17.65
CA LEU A 257 7.41 -2.56 17.40
C LEU A 257 6.00 -3.17 17.23
N VAL A 258 5.90 -4.29 16.52
CA VAL A 258 4.63 -5.02 16.38
C VAL A 258 4.08 -5.43 17.74
N THR A 259 4.91 -6.04 18.58
CA THR A 259 4.49 -6.50 19.92
C THR A 259 4.14 -5.33 20.84
N THR A 260 4.86 -4.22 20.71
CA THR A 260 4.67 -3.03 21.56
C THR A 260 3.42 -2.26 21.18
N PHE A 261 3.13 -2.08 19.90
CA PHE A 261 2.10 -1.17 19.44
C PHE A 261 0.83 -1.85 18.96
N LEU A 262 0.92 -2.93 18.18
CA LEU A 262 -0.25 -3.51 17.55
C LEU A 262 -1.11 -4.30 18.54
N ARG A 263 -2.43 -4.28 18.27
CA ARG A 263 -3.40 -5.06 19.03
C ARG A 263 -3.50 -6.48 18.46
N GLY A 264 -3.34 -7.46 19.32
CA GLY A 264 -3.49 -8.87 18.98
C GLY A 264 -2.30 -9.45 18.19
N PRO A 265 -2.31 -10.75 17.97
CA PRO A 265 -1.22 -11.44 17.28
C PRO A 265 -1.19 -11.11 15.79
N MET A 266 0.00 -10.84 15.26
CA MET A 266 0.26 -10.79 13.83
C MET A 266 1.12 -12.00 13.45
N ASN A 267 0.59 -12.88 12.60
CA ASN A 267 1.22 -14.17 12.30
C ASN A 267 2.24 -14.07 11.16
N ALA A 268 2.02 -13.13 10.23
CA ALA A 268 2.94 -12.87 9.13
C ALA A 268 2.71 -11.47 8.56
N PRO A 269 3.78 -10.72 8.25
CA PRO A 269 3.69 -9.49 7.48
C PRO A 269 3.45 -9.81 6.00
N ALA A 270 2.79 -8.89 5.29
CA ALA A 270 2.51 -9.01 3.86
C ALA A 270 3.08 -7.84 3.03
N GLY A 271 3.66 -6.84 3.70
CA GLY A 271 4.34 -5.71 3.07
C GLY A 271 5.80 -5.99 2.74
N SER A 272 6.49 -4.95 2.27
CA SER A 272 7.93 -5.01 1.99
C SER A 272 8.74 -5.41 3.22
N PRO A 273 9.72 -6.32 3.11
CA PRO A 273 10.55 -6.74 4.24
C PRO A 273 11.39 -5.61 4.83
N GLU A 274 11.55 -4.52 4.13
CA GLU A 274 12.24 -3.32 4.61
C GLU A 274 11.38 -2.44 5.52
N ASN A 275 10.11 -2.77 5.72
CA ASN A 275 9.24 -2.03 6.65
C ASN A 275 9.56 -2.39 8.12
N THR A 276 10.69 -1.91 8.60
CA THR A 276 11.22 -2.17 9.96
C THR A 276 11.01 -1.00 10.93
N GLY A 277 10.30 0.05 10.48
CA GLY A 277 9.95 1.18 11.33
C GLY A 277 11.09 2.18 11.58
N ASP A 278 12.07 2.26 10.69
CA ASP A 278 13.25 3.11 10.88
C ASP A 278 12.86 4.59 10.98
N GLY A 279 12.02 5.08 10.06
CA GLY A 279 11.53 6.45 10.10
C GLY A 279 10.71 6.75 11.35
N LEU A 280 9.88 5.79 11.81
CA LEU A 280 9.14 5.92 13.04
C LEU A 280 10.10 6.09 14.25
N GLN A 281 11.12 5.23 14.35
CA GLN A 281 12.09 5.28 15.43
C GLN A 281 12.90 6.58 15.40
N MET A 282 13.35 7.02 14.21
CA MET A 282 14.04 8.31 14.05
C MET A 282 13.16 9.48 14.49
N ALA A 283 11.87 9.49 14.10
CA ALA A 283 10.93 10.51 14.51
C ALA A 283 10.66 10.51 16.02
N MET A 284 10.51 9.33 16.62
CA MET A 284 10.37 9.19 18.10
C MET A 284 11.57 9.75 18.84
N ASN A 285 12.77 9.51 18.36
CA ASN A 285 14.02 9.97 18.98
C ASN A 285 14.13 11.52 19.01
N VAL A 286 13.45 12.21 18.12
CA VAL A 286 13.40 13.69 18.11
C VAL A 286 12.09 14.25 18.68
N GLY A 287 11.27 13.41 19.33
CA GLY A 287 10.09 13.85 20.07
C GLY A 287 8.82 14.00 19.22
N ALA A 288 8.72 13.34 18.07
CA ALA A 288 7.50 13.39 17.25
C ALA A 288 6.29 12.82 17.99
N LYS A 289 5.13 13.46 17.80
CA LYS A 289 3.86 12.99 18.34
C LYS A 289 3.42 11.73 17.58
N LEU A 290 3.03 10.70 18.33
CA LEU A 290 2.48 9.47 17.80
C LEU A 290 0.96 9.45 17.83
N GLY A 291 0.33 8.85 16.82
CA GLY A 291 -1.11 8.65 16.76
C GLY A 291 -1.45 7.28 16.15
N ASN A 292 -2.58 6.73 16.57
CA ASN A 292 -3.17 5.50 15.99
C ASN A 292 -2.23 4.28 15.93
N MET A 293 -1.26 4.18 16.82
CA MET A 293 -0.22 3.14 16.82
C MET A 293 -0.75 1.71 16.96
N ARG A 294 -2.02 1.55 17.38
CA ARG A 294 -2.68 0.23 17.48
C ARG A 294 -3.27 -0.27 16.18
N ASN A 295 -3.33 0.58 15.16
CA ASN A 295 -3.99 0.27 13.92
C ASN A 295 -2.99 -0.20 12.87
N ALA A 296 -3.41 -1.15 12.05
CA ALA A 296 -2.69 -1.61 10.89
C ALA A 296 -3.68 -1.93 9.78
N TRP A 297 -3.19 -2.03 8.56
CA TRP A 297 -3.98 -2.50 7.43
C TRP A 297 -3.99 -4.03 7.43
N TRP A 298 -4.98 -4.61 8.11
CA TRP A 298 -5.08 -6.04 8.32
C TRP A 298 -5.57 -6.78 7.09
N VAL A 299 -5.04 -7.97 6.87
CA VAL A 299 -5.49 -8.86 5.80
C VAL A 299 -5.35 -10.32 6.24
N PRO A 300 -6.35 -11.19 5.96
CA PRO A 300 -6.19 -12.62 6.14
C PRO A 300 -5.13 -13.17 5.21
N VAL A 301 -4.20 -13.96 5.76
CA VAL A 301 -3.13 -14.59 4.98
C VAL A 301 -3.01 -16.07 5.30
N VAL A 302 -2.47 -16.82 4.36
CA VAL A 302 -1.97 -18.18 4.58
C VAL A 302 -0.49 -18.22 4.24
N LYS A 303 0.30 -18.89 5.07
CA LYS A 303 1.70 -19.20 4.74
C LYS A 303 1.74 -20.37 3.78
N VAL A 304 2.64 -20.30 2.79
CA VAL A 304 2.85 -21.39 1.84
C VAL A 304 4.08 -22.18 2.26
N PRO A 305 3.91 -23.39 2.80
CA PRO A 305 5.04 -24.16 3.31
C PRO A 305 6.10 -24.44 2.24
N GLY A 306 7.36 -24.13 2.56
CA GLY A 306 8.48 -24.37 1.66
C GLY A 306 8.64 -23.34 0.52
N GLU A 307 7.74 -22.38 0.36
CA GLU A 307 7.92 -21.27 -0.58
C GLU A 307 8.56 -20.08 0.12
N MET A 308 9.66 -19.59 -0.42
CA MET A 308 10.41 -18.46 0.12
C MET A 308 10.31 -17.25 -0.80
N GLN A 309 10.13 -16.08 -0.21
CA GLN A 309 10.18 -14.78 -0.89
C GLN A 309 11.00 -13.80 -0.05
N TYR A 310 11.97 -13.14 -0.64
CA TYR A 310 12.88 -12.21 0.06
C TYR A 310 13.52 -12.79 1.34
N GLY A 311 13.85 -14.09 1.31
CA GLY A 311 14.45 -14.78 2.46
C GLY A 311 13.48 -15.20 3.57
N HIS A 312 12.17 -15.01 3.39
CA HIS A 312 11.13 -15.35 4.36
C HIS A 312 10.08 -16.29 3.77
N GLU A 313 9.33 -17.00 4.63
CA GLU A 313 8.19 -17.80 4.17
C GLU A 313 7.19 -16.91 3.42
N SER A 314 6.84 -17.31 2.20
CA SER A 314 5.87 -16.62 1.37
C SER A 314 4.47 -16.68 2.00
N VAL A 315 3.72 -15.61 1.83
CA VAL A 315 2.30 -15.56 2.21
C VAL A 315 1.43 -15.29 0.99
N ARG A 316 0.21 -15.82 1.02
CA ARG A 316 -0.85 -15.51 0.07
C ARG A 316 -1.96 -14.77 0.79
N LEU A 317 -2.40 -13.67 0.19
CA LEU A 317 -3.55 -12.91 0.69
C LEU A 317 -4.83 -13.67 0.35
N ILE A 318 -5.69 -13.88 1.33
CA ILE A 318 -6.98 -14.54 1.16
C ILE A 318 -8.07 -13.48 1.02
N LEU A 319 -8.22 -12.93 -0.18
CA LEU A 319 -9.12 -11.82 -0.47
C LEU A 319 -10.46 -12.27 -1.03
N LEU A 320 -10.46 -12.93 -2.19
CA LEU A 320 -11.66 -13.34 -2.90
C LEU A 320 -12.09 -14.76 -2.54
N GLU A 321 -11.17 -15.65 -2.28
CA GLU A 321 -11.44 -17.08 -2.04
C GLU A 321 -12.46 -17.28 -0.93
N ARG A 322 -12.29 -16.57 0.19
CA ARG A 322 -13.19 -16.65 1.34
C ARG A 322 -14.59 -16.12 1.07
N THR A 323 -14.77 -15.29 0.04
CA THR A 323 -16.07 -14.68 -0.30
C THR A 323 -16.86 -15.49 -1.32
N ARG A 324 -16.25 -16.53 -1.90
CA ARG A 324 -16.85 -17.34 -2.96
C ARG A 324 -17.78 -18.43 -2.39
N PRO A 325 -18.80 -18.86 -3.15
CA PRO A 325 -19.69 -19.95 -2.72
C PRO A 325 -18.94 -21.23 -2.38
N HIS A 326 -19.56 -22.04 -1.54
CA HIS A 326 -19.05 -23.34 -1.08
C HIS A 326 -17.80 -23.25 -0.20
N SER A 327 -17.61 -22.13 0.49
CA SER A 327 -16.57 -21.96 1.52
C SER A 327 -17.13 -21.23 2.75
N PHE A 328 -16.46 -21.42 3.89
CA PHE A 328 -16.72 -20.70 5.14
C PHE A 328 -15.52 -20.83 6.06
N MET A 329 -15.43 -19.92 7.03
CA MET A 329 -14.34 -19.91 8.01
C MET A 329 -14.78 -20.42 9.36
N ILE A 330 -13.94 -21.24 9.99
CA ILE A 330 -14.13 -21.72 11.35
C ILE A 330 -12.96 -21.36 12.24
N ASN A 331 -13.25 -21.14 13.51
CA ASN A 331 -12.26 -20.91 14.55
C ASN A 331 -11.74 -22.23 15.16
N GLN A 332 -10.85 -22.13 16.16
CA GLN A 332 -10.27 -23.31 16.84
C GLN A 332 -11.29 -24.21 17.53
N TYR A 333 -12.53 -23.76 17.72
CA TYR A 333 -13.63 -24.55 18.27
C TYR A 333 -14.55 -25.14 17.20
N GLY A 334 -14.18 -25.04 15.92
CA GLY A 334 -15.01 -25.50 14.80
C GLY A 334 -16.25 -24.64 14.57
N LYS A 335 -16.32 -23.43 15.13
CA LYS A 335 -17.47 -22.53 14.98
C LYS A 335 -17.21 -21.50 13.90
N ARG A 336 -18.19 -21.30 13.01
CA ARG A 336 -18.20 -20.13 12.11
C ARG A 336 -18.32 -18.87 12.95
N PHE A 337 -17.50 -17.87 12.68
CA PHE A 337 -17.32 -16.71 13.58
C PHE A 337 -17.42 -15.36 12.87
N THR A 338 -17.56 -15.33 11.56
CA THR A 338 -17.54 -14.09 10.77
C THR A 338 -18.44 -14.18 9.55
N ASN A 339 -18.71 -13.03 8.94
CA ASN A 339 -19.17 -12.91 7.56
C ASN A 339 -17.94 -12.88 6.65
N GLU A 340 -17.71 -13.93 5.91
CA GLU A 340 -16.55 -14.09 5.04
C GLU A 340 -16.53 -13.08 3.88
N ALA A 341 -17.69 -12.51 3.52
CA ALA A 341 -17.79 -11.47 2.49
C ALA A 341 -17.44 -10.06 3.01
N GLY A 342 -17.27 -9.88 4.32
CA GLY A 342 -16.81 -8.61 4.89
C GLY A 342 -15.47 -8.16 4.31
N ASN A 343 -15.17 -6.86 4.34
CA ASN A 343 -13.88 -6.35 3.84
C ASN A 343 -12.71 -6.96 4.62
N TYR A 344 -11.59 -7.12 3.95
CA TYR A 344 -10.45 -7.84 4.50
C TYR A 344 -9.80 -7.13 5.69
N ASN A 345 -9.83 -5.80 5.74
CA ASN A 345 -9.25 -5.04 6.85
C ASN A 345 -10.06 -5.21 8.14
N ALA A 346 -11.38 -5.25 8.05
CA ALA A 346 -12.27 -5.51 9.19
C ALA A 346 -12.07 -6.90 9.80
N MET A 347 -11.58 -7.88 9.01
CA MET A 347 -11.26 -9.22 9.50
C MET A 347 -10.21 -9.20 10.62
N GLY A 348 -9.31 -8.21 10.63
CA GLY A 348 -8.37 -8.01 11.74
C GLY A 348 -9.09 -7.85 13.08
N GLY A 349 -10.16 -7.06 13.14
CA GLY A 349 -10.97 -6.91 14.35
C GLY A 349 -11.62 -8.21 14.81
N VAL A 350 -12.06 -9.04 13.86
CA VAL A 350 -12.67 -10.35 14.17
C VAL A 350 -11.63 -11.37 14.65
N PHE A 351 -10.45 -11.40 14.04
CA PHE A 351 -9.37 -12.30 14.45
C PHE A 351 -8.80 -11.93 15.83
N HIS A 352 -8.82 -10.64 16.16
CA HIS A 352 -8.35 -10.11 17.43
C HIS A 352 -9.44 -10.00 18.50
N ALA A 353 -10.61 -10.64 18.29
CA ALA A 353 -11.60 -10.77 19.34
C ALA A 353 -11.02 -11.64 20.47
N PHE A 354 -10.70 -11.00 21.61
CA PHE A 354 -10.09 -11.64 22.76
C PHE A 354 -11.16 -12.19 23.70
N ASP A 355 -11.04 -13.46 24.10
CA ASP A 355 -11.87 -14.06 25.12
C ASP A 355 -11.20 -13.89 26.50
N PRO A 356 -11.68 -12.97 27.36
CA PRO A 356 -11.05 -12.69 28.64
C PRO A 356 -11.26 -13.83 29.67
N GLN A 357 -12.23 -14.71 29.48
CA GLN A 357 -12.46 -15.83 30.40
C GLN A 357 -11.46 -16.95 30.14
N LYS A 358 -11.13 -17.21 28.87
CA LYS A 358 -10.15 -18.22 28.49
C LYS A 358 -8.75 -17.67 28.25
N PHE A 359 -8.62 -16.35 28.24
CA PHE A 359 -7.37 -15.62 28.00
C PHE A 359 -6.72 -15.98 26.67
N GLU A 360 -7.49 -15.97 25.58
CA GLU A 360 -7.06 -16.39 24.24
C GLU A 360 -7.72 -15.58 23.12
N TYR A 361 -7.20 -15.76 21.91
CA TYR A 361 -7.81 -15.31 20.65
C TYR A 361 -8.43 -16.51 19.92
N PRO A 362 -9.72 -16.81 20.14
CA PRO A 362 -10.34 -18.04 19.62
C PRO A 362 -10.38 -18.13 18.10
N ASN A 363 -10.29 -16.99 17.40
CA ASN A 363 -10.36 -16.89 15.95
C ASN A 363 -8.98 -16.82 15.27
N ASN A 364 -7.89 -17.02 16.01
CA ASN A 364 -6.54 -17.02 15.49
C ASN A 364 -5.71 -18.13 16.16
N PRO A 365 -5.32 -19.19 15.43
CA PRO A 365 -5.58 -19.43 14.00
C PRO A 365 -7.04 -19.77 13.67
N CYS A 366 -7.38 -19.67 12.38
CA CYS A 366 -8.65 -20.13 11.84
C CYS A 366 -8.43 -20.93 10.55
N TRP A 367 -9.48 -21.59 10.06
CA TRP A 367 -9.41 -22.43 8.87
C TRP A 367 -10.48 -22.00 7.87
N LEU A 368 -10.09 -21.87 6.61
CA LEU A 368 -11.00 -21.75 5.48
C LEU A 368 -11.38 -23.18 5.04
N ILE A 369 -12.64 -23.55 5.24
CA ILE A 369 -13.19 -24.82 4.82
C ILE A 369 -13.90 -24.61 3.49
N PHE A 370 -13.64 -25.47 2.52
CA PHE A 370 -14.29 -25.43 1.22
C PHE A 370 -14.51 -26.85 0.67
N ASP A 371 -15.49 -27.00 -0.20
CA ASP A 371 -15.82 -28.28 -0.83
C ASP A 371 -15.15 -28.40 -2.22
N HIS A 372 -15.36 -29.57 -2.83
CA HIS A 372 -14.83 -29.86 -4.15
C HIS A 372 -15.34 -28.91 -5.25
N LYS A 373 -16.60 -28.43 -5.15
CA LYS A 373 -17.17 -27.49 -6.13
C LYS A 373 -16.44 -26.14 -6.07
N HIS A 374 -16.11 -25.67 -4.87
CA HIS A 374 -15.30 -24.47 -4.70
C HIS A 374 -13.94 -24.64 -5.39
N LYS A 375 -13.23 -25.74 -5.12
CA LYS A 375 -11.90 -26.00 -5.67
C LYS A 375 -11.91 -26.18 -7.19
N LEU A 376 -12.96 -26.76 -7.76
CA LEU A 376 -13.13 -26.85 -9.21
C LEU A 376 -13.31 -25.47 -9.88
N SER A 377 -13.93 -24.53 -9.17
CA SER A 377 -14.37 -23.25 -9.75
C SER A 377 -13.44 -22.07 -9.47
N TYR A 378 -12.68 -22.16 -8.38
CA TYR A 378 -11.90 -21.00 -7.88
C TYR A 378 -10.50 -21.40 -7.49
N ASP A 379 -9.56 -20.48 -7.74
CA ASP A 379 -8.21 -20.56 -7.20
C ASP A 379 -8.27 -20.42 -5.67
N VAL A 380 -7.41 -21.15 -4.96
CA VAL A 380 -7.29 -21.05 -3.49
C VAL A 380 -5.83 -20.93 -3.12
N ALA A 381 -5.46 -19.81 -2.50
CA ALA A 381 -4.10 -19.54 -2.01
C ALA A 381 -3.00 -19.77 -3.07
N GLY A 382 -3.28 -19.41 -4.32
CA GLY A 382 -2.38 -19.61 -5.44
C GLY A 382 -2.41 -21.00 -6.07
N CYS A 383 -3.20 -21.92 -5.54
CA CYS A 383 -3.48 -23.21 -6.20
C CYS A 383 -4.59 -23.01 -7.24
N PRO A 384 -4.32 -23.23 -8.54
CA PRO A 384 -5.31 -23.00 -9.60
C PRO A 384 -6.58 -23.82 -9.41
N ALA A 385 -7.70 -23.32 -9.94
CA ALA A 385 -8.96 -24.08 -10.02
C ALA A 385 -8.77 -25.41 -10.76
N GLY A 386 -9.54 -26.44 -10.37
CA GLY A 386 -9.49 -27.77 -10.97
C GLY A 386 -9.09 -28.89 -10.00
N ASP A 387 -9.08 -30.13 -10.50
CA ASP A 387 -8.84 -31.33 -9.70
C ASP A 387 -7.38 -31.60 -9.31
N ASN A 388 -6.41 -30.96 -9.98
CA ASN A 388 -4.99 -31.30 -9.91
C ASN A 388 -4.17 -30.30 -9.07
N ALA A 389 -4.70 -29.89 -7.96
CA ALA A 389 -3.97 -29.01 -7.04
C ALA A 389 -3.75 -29.64 -5.68
#